data_47e5d9cf33ed335712c41d3e68cc9c69
#
_entry.id   47e5d9cf33ed335712c41d3e68cc9c69
#
_cell.length_a   1.000
_cell.length_b   1.000
_cell.length_c   1.000
_cell.angle_alpha   90.00
_cell.angle_beta   90.00
_cell.angle_gamma   90.00
#
_symmetry.space_group_name_H-M   'P 1'
#
loop_
_entity.id
_entity.type
_entity.pdbx_description
1 polymer ?
#
loop_
_entity_poly.entity_id
_entity_poly.type
_entity_poly.pdbx_seq_one_letter_code
_entity_poly.pdbx_strand_id
1 'polypeptide(L)'
;MKGMCKMKKKAALHNLGCKVNAYETEAMQELLEQNGYEIVPFKEGADVYIINTCTVTNVADRKSRQMLHKARKMNPDAVVVATGCYVQARGEDIDPCVDIVVGNNKKKDLIAILDEYYNAQHKVKKELLDINHEKEYEEMQVTHTAEHTRAYIKVQDGCNQFCSYCIIPYARGRVRSRNLEHVLEEVRTLAASGYKEVVLTGIHLSSYGIDTGESLLELIQKVHEIDGIKRIRLGSLEPRIITEEFASSIAVLPKMCPHFHLSLQSGCNATLKRMNRRYSAEEYMEKCDLLRKYFHNPALTTDVIVGFPGETQEEFAESMDFVDRVNFYETHIFKYSRRAGTKAAVMPDQIPEEIKSERSAKMIELGHRKQKAYEERLLGTTQEVLMEEAVETEDGIYQVGHTKEYVKIGLKTEENLSNQLKNVKIEDTKQIIH
;
A
#
# COMPACT_ATOMS: atom_id res chain seq x y z
N MET A 1 -21.89 -46.48 -5.87
CA MET A 1 -22.18 -45.15 -6.41
C MET A 1 -20.84 -44.42 -6.56
N LYS A 2 -20.37 -44.20 -7.79
CA LYS A 2 -19.13 -43.47 -8.09
C LYS A 2 -19.39 -42.02 -7.69
N GLY A 3 -18.65 -41.51 -6.68
CA GLY A 3 -18.66 -40.11 -6.33
C GLY A 3 -18.25 -39.30 -7.55
N MET A 4 -19.18 -38.55 -8.12
CA MET A 4 -18.84 -37.48 -9.08
C MET A 4 -17.86 -36.53 -8.39
N CYS A 5 -16.62 -36.54 -8.80
CA CYS A 5 -15.64 -35.53 -8.42
C CYS A 5 -16.22 -34.17 -8.89
N LYS A 6 -16.81 -33.43 -7.96
CA LYS A 6 -17.29 -32.06 -8.26
C LYS A 6 -16.05 -31.29 -8.73
N MET A 7 -15.99 -30.92 -10.01
CA MET A 7 -14.89 -30.05 -10.50
C MET A 7 -14.84 -28.82 -9.61
N LYS A 8 -13.65 -28.51 -9.10
CA LYS A 8 -13.43 -27.30 -8.30
C LYS A 8 -13.69 -26.09 -9.19
N LYS A 9 -14.47 -25.13 -8.70
CA LYS A 9 -14.62 -23.84 -9.39
C LYS A 9 -13.30 -23.09 -9.38
N LYS A 10 -12.96 -22.47 -10.50
CA LYS A 10 -11.74 -21.69 -10.68
C LYS A 10 -11.99 -20.22 -10.36
N ALA A 11 -11.18 -19.64 -9.50
CA ALA A 11 -11.24 -18.23 -9.16
C ALA A 11 -9.92 -17.54 -9.57
N ALA A 12 -10.04 -16.35 -10.17
CA ALA A 12 -8.92 -15.50 -10.51
C ALA A 12 -9.09 -14.13 -9.86
N LEU A 13 -8.08 -13.69 -9.11
CA LEU A 13 -8.10 -12.42 -8.42
C LEU A 13 -7.18 -11.40 -9.10
N HIS A 14 -7.55 -10.12 -9.04
CA HIS A 14 -6.71 -9.02 -9.51
C HIS A 14 -6.74 -7.88 -8.51
N ASN A 15 -5.54 -7.48 -8.07
CA ASN A 15 -5.37 -6.38 -7.14
C ASN A 15 -5.04 -5.07 -7.88
N LEU A 16 -5.70 -3.99 -7.49
CA LEU A 16 -5.39 -2.62 -7.89
C LEU A 16 -5.21 -1.76 -6.65
N GLY A 17 -4.18 -0.93 -6.64
CA GLY A 17 -4.01 0.11 -5.63
C GLY A 17 -2.90 -0.14 -4.62
N CYS A 18 -3.24 -0.07 -3.32
CA CYS A 18 -2.26 0.03 -2.23
C CYS A 18 -1.99 -1.32 -1.53
N LYS A 19 -1.03 -1.30 -0.60
CA LYS A 19 -0.65 -2.47 0.24
C LYS A 19 -1.84 -3.03 1.04
N VAL A 20 -2.80 -2.18 1.44
CA VAL A 20 -4.04 -2.63 2.10
C VAL A 20 -4.90 -3.47 1.16
N ASN A 21 -5.06 -3.03 -0.10
CA ASN A 21 -5.76 -3.82 -1.10
C ASN A 21 -5.03 -5.14 -1.42
N ALA A 22 -3.68 -5.12 -1.44
CA ALA A 22 -2.89 -6.33 -1.65
C ALA A 22 -3.17 -7.35 -0.55
N TYR A 23 -3.05 -6.96 0.72
CA TYR A 23 -3.40 -7.79 1.87
C TYR A 23 -4.83 -8.36 1.78
N GLU A 24 -5.82 -7.50 1.48
CA GLU A 24 -7.22 -7.93 1.37
C GLU A 24 -7.43 -8.92 0.22
N THR A 25 -6.67 -8.78 -0.87
CA THR A 25 -6.74 -9.72 -2.00
C THR A 25 -6.16 -11.08 -1.63
N GLU A 26 -5.03 -11.12 -0.94
CA GLU A 26 -4.42 -12.34 -0.42
C GLU A 26 -5.36 -13.05 0.58
N ALA A 27 -5.96 -12.30 1.49
CA ALA A 27 -6.93 -12.85 2.44
C ALA A 27 -8.19 -13.42 1.76
N MET A 28 -8.72 -12.75 0.73
CA MET A 28 -9.83 -13.29 -0.08
C MET A 28 -9.42 -14.53 -0.86
N GLN A 29 -8.19 -14.58 -1.37
CA GLN A 29 -7.65 -15.76 -2.03
C GLN A 29 -7.63 -16.95 -1.08
N GLU A 30 -7.11 -16.77 0.11
CA GLU A 30 -7.05 -17.83 1.13
C GLU A 30 -8.45 -18.31 1.54
N LEU A 31 -9.42 -17.40 1.71
CA LEU A 31 -10.82 -17.76 1.94
C LEU A 31 -11.39 -18.65 0.83
N LEU A 32 -11.09 -18.36 -0.43
CA LEU A 32 -11.53 -19.16 -1.58
C LEU A 32 -10.89 -20.53 -1.59
N GLU A 33 -9.59 -20.63 -1.36
CA GLU A 33 -8.84 -21.90 -1.29
C GLU A 33 -9.39 -22.83 -0.20
N GLN A 34 -9.63 -22.27 1.00
CA GLN A 34 -10.21 -22.99 2.13
C GLN A 34 -11.63 -23.50 1.84
N ASN A 35 -12.37 -22.84 0.94
CA ASN A 35 -13.72 -23.22 0.53
C ASN A 35 -13.76 -23.98 -0.83
N GLY A 36 -12.62 -24.54 -1.24
CA GLY A 36 -12.53 -25.51 -2.33
C GLY A 36 -12.46 -24.90 -3.73
N TYR A 37 -12.21 -23.61 -3.87
CA TYR A 37 -11.88 -23.00 -5.15
C TYR A 37 -10.42 -23.31 -5.54
N GLU A 38 -10.18 -23.47 -6.84
CA GLU A 38 -8.84 -23.51 -7.43
C GLU A 38 -8.45 -22.10 -7.84
N ILE A 39 -7.37 -21.56 -7.28
CA ILE A 39 -6.86 -20.25 -7.68
C ILE A 39 -6.05 -20.39 -8.97
N VAL A 40 -6.41 -19.58 -9.95
CA VAL A 40 -5.78 -19.58 -11.27
C VAL A 40 -5.30 -18.16 -11.64
N PRO A 41 -4.31 -18.03 -12.52
CA PRO A 41 -3.88 -16.72 -13.02
C PRO A 41 -5.04 -15.93 -13.63
N PHE A 42 -4.98 -14.58 -13.53
CA PHE A 42 -6.01 -13.69 -14.09
C PHE A 42 -5.97 -13.65 -15.63
N LYS A 43 -6.47 -14.72 -16.23
CA LYS A 43 -6.59 -14.97 -17.68
C LYS A 43 -7.86 -15.76 -17.99
N GLU A 44 -8.11 -16.08 -19.24
CA GLU A 44 -9.27 -16.88 -19.66
C GLU A 44 -9.33 -18.23 -18.93
N GLY A 45 -10.55 -18.70 -18.64
CA GLY A 45 -10.81 -20.01 -18.06
C GLY A 45 -11.14 -20.03 -16.56
N ALA A 46 -11.28 -18.89 -15.89
CA ALA A 46 -11.84 -18.83 -14.53
C ALA A 46 -13.38 -18.79 -14.56
N ASP A 47 -14.01 -19.37 -13.54
CA ASP A 47 -15.46 -19.33 -13.31
C ASP A 47 -15.86 -18.07 -12.52
N VAL A 48 -14.93 -17.51 -11.74
CA VAL A 48 -15.11 -16.31 -10.94
C VAL A 48 -13.91 -15.40 -11.12
N TYR A 49 -14.14 -14.13 -11.45
CA TYR A 49 -13.13 -13.07 -11.47
C TYR A 49 -13.42 -12.07 -10.35
N ILE A 50 -12.45 -11.85 -9.47
CA ILE A 50 -12.57 -10.91 -8.35
C ILE A 50 -11.58 -9.77 -8.57
N ILE A 51 -12.07 -8.56 -8.69
CA ILE A 51 -11.26 -7.36 -8.89
C ILE A 51 -11.34 -6.48 -7.64
N ASN A 52 -10.23 -6.40 -6.90
CA ASN A 52 -10.10 -5.47 -5.77
C ASN A 52 -9.69 -4.10 -6.30
N THR A 53 -10.64 -3.19 -6.34
CA THR A 53 -10.59 -1.92 -7.08
C THR A 53 -10.00 -0.77 -6.27
N CYS A 54 -9.41 0.20 -6.97
CA CYS A 54 -8.86 1.42 -6.39
C CYS A 54 -9.55 2.66 -6.94
N THR A 55 -9.61 3.75 -6.15
CA THR A 55 -10.26 5.02 -6.52
C THR A 55 -9.48 6.26 -6.10
N VAL A 56 -8.20 6.16 -5.72
CA VAL A 56 -7.42 7.31 -5.24
C VAL A 56 -7.15 8.37 -6.32
N THR A 57 -7.16 7.97 -7.61
CA THR A 57 -7.00 8.86 -8.76
C THR A 57 -7.98 8.50 -9.88
N ASN A 58 -8.22 9.44 -10.82
CA ASN A 58 -9.02 9.16 -12.03
C ASN A 58 -8.40 8.03 -12.89
N VAL A 59 -7.07 7.91 -12.89
CA VAL A 59 -6.37 6.82 -13.57
C VAL A 59 -6.68 5.48 -12.91
N ALA A 60 -6.72 5.43 -11.57
CA ALA A 60 -7.09 4.24 -10.83
C ALA A 60 -8.54 3.82 -11.12
N ASP A 61 -9.49 4.76 -11.17
CA ASP A 61 -10.88 4.48 -11.57
C ASP A 61 -10.96 3.88 -12.98
N ARG A 62 -10.24 4.48 -13.94
CA ARG A 62 -10.19 3.97 -15.31
C ARG A 62 -9.62 2.56 -15.37
N LYS A 63 -8.50 2.30 -14.68
CA LYS A 63 -7.92 0.96 -14.61
C LYS A 63 -8.87 -0.04 -13.96
N SER A 64 -9.58 0.34 -12.89
CA SER A 64 -10.59 -0.51 -12.24
C SER A 64 -11.67 -0.93 -13.24
N ARG A 65 -12.28 0.03 -13.97
CA ARG A 65 -13.28 -0.30 -15.02
C ARG A 65 -12.70 -1.17 -16.12
N GLN A 66 -11.50 -0.86 -16.61
CA GLN A 66 -10.84 -1.66 -17.63
C GLN A 66 -10.67 -3.12 -17.23
N MET A 67 -10.30 -3.38 -15.98
CA MET A 67 -10.12 -4.75 -15.49
C MET A 67 -11.45 -5.48 -15.31
N LEU A 68 -12.51 -4.80 -14.88
CA LEU A 68 -13.86 -5.36 -14.81
C LEU A 68 -14.37 -5.77 -16.21
N HIS A 69 -14.25 -4.88 -17.19
CA HIS A 69 -14.62 -5.20 -18.58
C HIS A 69 -13.74 -6.30 -19.18
N LYS A 70 -12.45 -6.31 -18.87
CA LYS A 70 -11.54 -7.38 -19.31
C LYS A 70 -11.98 -8.73 -18.78
N ALA A 71 -12.35 -8.83 -17.50
CA ALA A 71 -12.86 -10.06 -16.89
C ALA A 71 -14.09 -10.58 -17.62
N ARG A 72 -15.10 -9.73 -17.86
CA ARG A 72 -16.31 -10.09 -18.61
C ARG A 72 -16.01 -10.53 -20.04
N LYS A 73 -15.02 -9.92 -20.70
CA LYS A 73 -14.60 -10.30 -22.06
C LYS A 73 -13.91 -11.65 -22.11
N MET A 74 -13.09 -11.98 -21.08
CA MET A 74 -12.35 -13.25 -21.01
C MET A 74 -13.27 -14.46 -20.85
N ASN A 75 -14.34 -14.32 -20.07
CA ASN A 75 -15.37 -15.36 -19.94
C ASN A 75 -16.73 -14.69 -19.70
N PRO A 76 -17.62 -14.62 -20.73
CA PRO A 76 -18.95 -14.03 -20.59
C PRO A 76 -19.85 -14.71 -19.55
N ASP A 77 -19.63 -16.00 -19.28
CA ASP A 77 -20.43 -16.81 -18.35
C ASP A 77 -19.87 -16.80 -16.92
N ALA A 78 -18.67 -16.26 -16.72
CA ALA A 78 -18.08 -16.17 -15.39
C ALA A 78 -18.78 -15.14 -14.51
N VAL A 79 -18.72 -15.35 -13.20
CA VAL A 79 -19.16 -14.36 -12.20
C VAL A 79 -18.09 -13.31 -12.04
N VAL A 80 -18.44 -12.05 -12.30
CA VAL A 80 -17.55 -10.89 -12.10
C VAL A 80 -17.89 -10.20 -10.78
N VAL A 81 -16.97 -10.30 -9.84
CA VAL A 81 -17.07 -9.67 -8.50
C VAL A 81 -16.20 -8.43 -8.46
N ALA A 82 -16.79 -7.30 -8.13
CA ALA A 82 -16.09 -6.04 -7.89
C ALA A 82 -16.08 -5.73 -6.39
N THR A 83 -14.90 -5.44 -5.83
CA THR A 83 -14.74 -5.02 -4.43
C THR A 83 -13.77 -3.86 -4.33
N GLY A 84 -13.61 -3.28 -3.13
CA GLY A 84 -12.63 -2.25 -2.85
C GLY A 84 -13.14 -0.82 -2.96
N CYS A 85 -12.20 0.14 -3.02
CA CYS A 85 -12.52 1.56 -2.83
C CYS A 85 -13.35 2.17 -3.96
N TYR A 86 -13.17 1.72 -5.22
CA TYR A 86 -13.93 2.25 -6.34
C TYR A 86 -15.43 1.96 -6.21
N VAL A 87 -15.78 0.70 -5.95
CA VAL A 87 -17.18 0.31 -5.82
C VAL A 87 -17.83 0.89 -4.57
N GLN A 88 -17.11 0.98 -3.46
CA GLN A 88 -17.61 1.61 -2.24
C GLN A 88 -17.90 3.10 -2.43
N ALA A 89 -17.03 3.83 -3.15
CA ALA A 89 -17.22 5.26 -3.42
C ALA A 89 -18.29 5.57 -4.47
N ARG A 90 -18.59 4.63 -5.37
CA ARG A 90 -19.62 4.77 -6.42
C ARG A 90 -21.02 4.43 -5.91
N GLY A 91 -21.13 3.66 -4.84
CA GLY A 91 -22.42 3.21 -4.32
C GLY A 91 -23.17 2.35 -5.32
N GLU A 92 -24.37 2.80 -5.73
CA GLU A 92 -25.24 2.02 -6.62
C GLU A 92 -24.94 2.16 -8.11
N ASP A 93 -24.16 3.18 -8.51
CA ASP A 93 -23.78 3.44 -9.91
C ASP A 93 -22.57 2.57 -10.32
N ILE A 94 -22.80 1.28 -10.50
CA ILE A 94 -21.78 0.29 -10.83
C ILE A 94 -22.01 -0.24 -12.25
N ASP A 95 -20.88 -0.51 -12.92
CA ASP A 95 -20.82 -0.98 -14.29
C ASP A 95 -21.68 -2.25 -14.50
N PRO A 96 -22.52 -2.29 -15.55
CA PRO A 96 -23.37 -3.45 -15.86
C PRO A 96 -22.62 -4.77 -16.09
N CYS A 97 -21.31 -4.73 -16.31
CA CYS A 97 -20.53 -5.96 -16.47
C CYS A 97 -20.26 -6.70 -15.16
N VAL A 98 -20.65 -6.15 -14.00
CA VAL A 98 -20.45 -6.69 -12.66
C VAL A 98 -21.69 -7.44 -12.18
N ASP A 99 -21.52 -8.68 -11.73
CA ASP A 99 -22.60 -9.50 -11.17
C ASP A 99 -22.75 -9.30 -9.66
N ILE A 100 -21.61 -9.17 -8.97
CA ILE A 100 -21.57 -9.04 -7.50
C ILE A 100 -20.71 -7.86 -7.10
N VAL A 101 -21.26 -7.05 -6.22
CA VAL A 101 -20.55 -5.93 -5.58
C VAL A 101 -20.37 -6.23 -4.10
N VAL A 102 -19.09 -6.24 -3.66
CA VAL A 102 -18.73 -6.45 -2.25
C VAL A 102 -18.06 -5.18 -1.74
N GLY A 103 -18.72 -4.48 -0.83
CA GLY A 103 -18.19 -3.27 -0.21
C GLY A 103 -16.97 -3.52 0.68
N ASN A 104 -16.31 -2.44 1.06
CA ASN A 104 -15.32 -2.50 2.14
C ASN A 104 -16.02 -2.89 3.45
N ASN A 105 -15.36 -3.68 4.30
CA ASN A 105 -15.90 -4.30 5.52
C ASN A 105 -16.94 -5.42 5.26
N LYS A 106 -16.94 -6.03 4.05
CA LYS A 106 -17.79 -7.16 3.66
C LYS A 106 -17.03 -8.27 2.93
N LYS A 107 -15.71 -8.17 2.83
CA LYS A 107 -14.87 -9.15 2.12
C LYS A 107 -14.79 -10.49 2.84
N LYS A 108 -14.86 -10.48 4.18
CA LYS A 108 -14.94 -11.71 4.99
C LYS A 108 -16.16 -12.57 4.66
N ASP A 109 -17.24 -11.97 4.17
CA ASP A 109 -18.48 -12.64 3.83
C ASP A 109 -18.51 -13.14 2.37
N LEU A 110 -17.39 -13.02 1.63
CA LEU A 110 -17.29 -13.32 0.18
C LEU A 110 -17.87 -14.69 -0.20
N ILE A 111 -17.57 -15.73 0.56
CA ILE A 111 -18.05 -17.09 0.27
C ILE A 111 -19.56 -17.18 0.40
N ALA A 112 -20.12 -16.65 1.50
CA ALA A 112 -21.57 -16.65 1.69
C ALA A 112 -22.30 -15.85 0.60
N ILE A 113 -21.70 -14.72 0.16
CA ILE A 113 -22.22 -13.88 -0.93
C ILE A 113 -22.21 -14.64 -2.27
N LEU A 114 -21.13 -15.38 -2.57
CA LEU A 114 -21.05 -16.22 -3.76
C LEU A 114 -22.05 -17.36 -3.75
N ASP A 115 -22.21 -18.06 -2.61
CA ASP A 115 -23.16 -19.15 -2.45
C ASP A 115 -24.59 -18.67 -2.63
N GLU A 116 -24.94 -17.53 -2.05
CA GLU A 116 -26.27 -16.94 -2.20
C GLU A 116 -26.54 -16.53 -3.67
N TYR A 117 -25.56 -15.94 -4.35
CA TYR A 117 -25.67 -15.60 -5.78
C TYR A 117 -25.96 -16.84 -6.64
N TYR A 118 -25.27 -17.94 -6.42
CA TYR A 118 -25.53 -19.18 -7.15
C TYR A 118 -26.89 -19.80 -6.83
N ASN A 119 -27.35 -19.69 -5.58
CA ASN A 119 -28.67 -20.20 -5.17
C ASN A 119 -29.83 -19.31 -5.64
N ALA A 120 -29.61 -18.01 -5.81
CA ALA A 120 -30.63 -17.03 -6.19
C ALA A 120 -30.84 -16.89 -7.72
N GLN A 121 -30.44 -17.88 -8.51
CA GLN A 121 -30.58 -17.85 -9.97
C GLN A 121 -29.85 -16.68 -10.65
N HIS A 122 -28.67 -16.34 -10.17
CA HIS A 122 -27.76 -15.36 -10.79
C HIS A 122 -28.32 -13.91 -10.87
N LYS A 123 -29.08 -13.48 -9.89
CA LYS A 123 -29.50 -12.07 -9.79
C LYS A 123 -28.36 -11.21 -9.28
N VAL A 124 -28.13 -10.07 -9.93
CA VAL A 124 -27.12 -9.07 -9.50
C VAL A 124 -27.26 -8.80 -8.01
N LYS A 125 -26.16 -8.95 -7.30
CA LYS A 125 -26.11 -8.78 -5.83
C LYS A 125 -25.19 -7.62 -5.46
N LYS A 126 -25.68 -6.77 -4.53
CA LYS A 126 -24.92 -5.64 -4.01
C LYS A 126 -24.91 -5.72 -2.47
N GLU A 127 -23.72 -5.88 -1.91
CA GLU A 127 -23.44 -5.90 -0.48
C GLU A 127 -22.58 -4.70 -0.11
N LEU A 128 -23.21 -3.54 0.00
CA LEU A 128 -22.59 -2.28 0.40
C LEU A 128 -23.11 -1.85 1.77
N LEU A 129 -22.20 -1.52 2.67
CA LEU A 129 -22.51 -0.91 3.96
C LEU A 129 -22.35 0.61 3.89
N ASP A 130 -23.07 1.33 4.74
CA ASP A 130 -22.69 2.71 5.03
C ASP A 130 -21.40 2.72 5.86
N ILE A 131 -20.28 2.71 5.15
CA ILE A 131 -18.95 2.58 5.73
C ILE A 131 -18.61 3.69 6.75
N ASN A 132 -19.33 4.81 6.72
CA ASN A 132 -19.10 5.92 7.65
C ASN A 132 -19.62 5.61 9.06
N HIS A 133 -20.55 4.67 9.19
CA HIS A 133 -21.12 4.24 10.47
C HIS A 133 -20.50 2.95 11.01
N GLU A 134 -19.66 2.28 10.21
CA GLU A 134 -18.97 1.08 10.64
C GLU A 134 -17.90 1.40 11.69
N LYS A 135 -17.95 0.67 12.80
CA LYS A 135 -17.04 0.83 13.94
C LYS A 135 -16.10 -0.35 14.12
N GLU A 136 -16.51 -1.52 13.66
CA GLU A 136 -15.73 -2.74 13.81
C GLU A 136 -14.70 -2.90 12.69
N TYR A 137 -13.51 -3.35 13.05
CA TYR A 137 -12.51 -3.75 12.08
C TYR A 137 -12.94 -5.05 11.40
N GLU A 138 -12.76 -5.14 10.09
CA GLU A 138 -13.03 -6.38 9.35
C GLU A 138 -11.86 -7.35 9.56
N GLU A 139 -12.06 -8.34 10.44
CA GLU A 139 -11.05 -9.37 10.68
C GLU A 139 -10.94 -10.30 9.47
N MET A 140 -9.76 -10.33 8.92
CA MET A 140 -9.30 -11.28 7.91
C MET A 140 -7.86 -11.65 8.28
N GLN A 141 -7.42 -12.85 7.89
CA GLN A 141 -6.08 -13.34 8.18
C GLN A 141 -5.42 -13.83 6.90
N VAL A 142 -4.10 -13.73 6.86
CA VAL A 142 -3.25 -14.29 5.82
C VAL A 142 -2.24 -15.20 6.51
N THR A 143 -2.27 -16.48 6.19
CA THR A 143 -1.35 -17.46 6.77
C THR A 143 -0.16 -17.75 5.87
N HIS A 144 -0.32 -17.51 4.56
CA HIS A 144 0.76 -17.58 3.58
C HIS A 144 0.47 -16.63 2.42
N THR A 145 1.52 -16.09 1.82
CA THR A 145 1.45 -15.29 0.59
C THR A 145 2.18 -16.06 -0.51
N ALA A 146 1.56 -16.17 -1.69
CA ALA A 146 2.07 -17.05 -2.75
C ALA A 146 3.35 -16.54 -3.44
N GLU A 147 3.64 -15.22 -3.36
CA GLU A 147 4.62 -14.58 -4.22
C GLU A 147 5.62 -13.66 -3.51
N HIS A 148 5.53 -13.46 -2.18
CA HIS A 148 6.33 -12.44 -1.50
C HIS A 148 7.18 -12.99 -0.34
N THR A 149 8.41 -12.56 -0.28
CA THR A 149 9.33 -12.77 0.85
C THR A 149 8.99 -11.89 2.05
N ARG A 150 8.15 -10.87 1.82
CA ARG A 150 7.62 -9.94 2.82
C ARG A 150 6.13 -10.14 2.94
N ALA A 151 5.64 -10.24 4.16
CA ALA A 151 4.21 -10.28 4.43
C ALA A 151 3.67 -8.89 4.78
N TYR A 152 2.64 -8.43 4.06
CA TYR A 152 1.88 -7.27 4.47
C TYR A 152 0.90 -7.67 5.57
N ILE A 153 0.78 -6.84 6.60
CA ILE A 153 -0.18 -7.03 7.69
C ILE A 153 -1.00 -5.77 7.83
N LYS A 154 -2.28 -5.87 7.49
CA LYS A 154 -3.24 -4.78 7.66
C LYS A 154 -3.63 -4.70 9.12
N VAL A 155 -3.19 -3.65 9.80
CA VAL A 155 -3.46 -3.41 11.23
C VAL A 155 -4.49 -2.31 11.47
N GLN A 156 -4.81 -1.51 10.43
CA GLN A 156 -5.68 -0.36 10.56
C GLN A 156 -6.45 -0.11 9.26
N ASP A 157 -7.70 0.36 9.36
CA ASP A 157 -8.52 0.79 8.21
C ASP A 157 -9.23 2.11 8.51
N GLY A 158 -9.67 2.80 7.44
CA GLY A 158 -10.35 4.09 7.53
C GLY A 158 -9.43 5.26 7.90
N CYS A 159 -9.94 6.49 7.81
CA CYS A 159 -9.17 7.72 8.08
C CYS A 159 -10.07 8.87 8.51
N ASN A 160 -9.68 9.60 9.56
CA ASN A 160 -10.39 10.77 10.09
C ASN A 160 -9.73 12.11 9.72
N GLN A 161 -8.74 12.13 8.79
CA GLN A 161 -8.01 13.38 8.46
C GLN A 161 -8.81 14.31 7.55
N PHE A 162 -9.67 13.79 6.67
CA PHE A 162 -10.47 14.60 5.75
C PHE A 162 -9.66 15.64 4.96
N CYS A 163 -8.47 15.25 4.47
CA CYS A 163 -7.71 16.07 3.53
C CYS A 163 -8.61 16.50 2.36
N SER A 164 -8.52 17.74 1.94
CA SER A 164 -9.49 18.34 1.00
C SER A 164 -9.57 17.65 -0.36
N TYR A 165 -8.54 16.92 -0.76
CA TYR A 165 -8.45 16.17 -2.02
C TYR A 165 -8.82 14.69 -1.89
N CYS A 166 -8.98 14.16 -0.66
CA CYS A 166 -8.97 12.73 -0.42
C CYS A 166 -10.38 12.14 -0.35
N ILE A 167 -10.61 11.10 -1.16
CA ILE A 167 -11.86 10.35 -1.18
C ILE A 167 -11.90 9.21 -0.15
N ILE A 168 -10.77 8.89 0.45
CA ILE A 168 -10.61 7.71 1.32
C ILE A 168 -11.55 7.70 2.53
N PRO A 169 -11.80 8.80 3.27
CA PRO A 169 -12.76 8.77 4.38
C PRO A 169 -14.17 8.36 3.95
N TYR A 170 -14.53 8.54 2.69
CA TYR A 170 -15.83 8.16 2.12
C TYR A 170 -15.84 6.73 1.56
N ALA A 171 -14.68 6.23 1.13
CA ALA A 171 -14.53 4.88 0.60
C ALA A 171 -14.16 3.83 1.66
N ARG A 172 -13.50 4.25 2.74
CA ARG A 172 -12.99 3.37 3.81
C ARG A 172 -13.59 3.67 5.19
N GLY A 173 -14.34 4.76 5.32
CA GLY A 173 -14.97 5.16 6.58
C GLY A 173 -13.99 5.70 7.63
N ARG A 174 -14.41 5.60 8.89
CA ARG A 174 -13.66 6.08 10.06
C ARG A 174 -12.54 5.15 10.45
N VAL A 175 -11.64 5.64 11.29
CA VAL A 175 -10.55 4.85 11.86
C VAL A 175 -11.11 3.62 12.56
N ARG A 176 -10.56 2.47 12.23
CA ARG A 176 -10.80 1.18 12.88
C ARG A 176 -9.46 0.47 13.00
N SER A 177 -9.10 0.15 14.21
CA SER A 177 -7.86 -0.56 14.53
C SER A 177 -8.13 -2.05 14.72
N ARG A 178 -7.21 -2.87 14.26
CA ARG A 178 -7.23 -4.30 14.49
C ARG A 178 -6.75 -4.61 15.90
N ASN A 179 -7.37 -5.56 16.56
CA ASN A 179 -6.97 -6.00 17.89
C ASN A 179 -5.50 -6.43 17.91
N LEU A 180 -4.74 -6.00 18.92
CA LEU A 180 -3.32 -6.26 19.08
C LEU A 180 -3.01 -7.76 19.05
N GLU A 181 -3.73 -8.58 19.84
CA GLU A 181 -3.45 -10.02 19.93
C GLU A 181 -3.72 -10.73 18.61
N HIS A 182 -4.75 -10.34 17.83
CA HIS A 182 -5.00 -10.90 16.50
C HIS A 182 -3.87 -10.57 15.52
N VAL A 183 -3.29 -9.37 15.60
CA VAL A 183 -2.10 -9.02 14.80
C VAL A 183 -0.91 -9.88 15.20
N LEU A 184 -0.65 -10.04 16.51
CA LEU A 184 0.48 -10.84 16.99
C LEU A 184 0.34 -12.32 16.63
N GLU A 185 -0.88 -12.87 16.67
CA GLU A 185 -1.16 -14.24 16.25
C GLU A 185 -0.86 -14.48 14.77
N GLU A 186 -1.29 -13.55 13.90
CA GLU A 186 -0.97 -13.61 12.47
C GLU A 186 0.54 -13.50 12.23
N VAL A 187 1.23 -12.57 12.92
CA VAL A 187 2.70 -12.45 12.82
C VAL A 187 3.41 -13.72 13.24
N ARG A 188 2.97 -14.38 14.33
CA ARG A 188 3.53 -15.67 14.78
C ARG A 188 3.31 -16.76 13.72
N THR A 189 2.15 -16.81 13.11
CA THR A 189 1.84 -17.78 12.03
C THR A 189 2.74 -17.55 10.82
N LEU A 190 2.91 -16.31 10.39
CA LEU A 190 3.81 -15.96 9.29
C LEU A 190 5.27 -16.26 9.62
N ALA A 191 5.71 -15.99 10.85
CA ALA A 191 7.05 -16.34 11.32
C ALA A 191 7.29 -17.87 11.29
N ALA A 192 6.31 -18.66 11.73
CA ALA A 192 6.35 -20.12 11.67
C ALA A 192 6.37 -20.65 10.21
N SER A 193 5.74 -19.94 9.29
CA SER A 193 5.78 -20.21 7.83
C SER A 193 7.09 -19.75 7.18
N GLY A 194 8.05 -19.16 7.93
CA GLY A 194 9.39 -18.82 7.46
C GLY A 194 9.55 -17.40 6.92
N TYR A 195 8.52 -16.54 6.99
CA TYR A 195 8.64 -15.12 6.62
C TYR A 195 9.62 -14.40 7.52
N LYS A 196 10.49 -13.57 6.93
CA LYS A 196 11.54 -12.84 7.67
C LYS A 196 11.24 -11.36 7.83
N GLU A 197 10.44 -10.78 6.94
CA GLU A 197 10.05 -9.38 7.01
C GLU A 197 8.52 -9.25 7.06
N VAL A 198 8.02 -8.42 7.98
CA VAL A 198 6.62 -7.99 8.03
C VAL A 198 6.53 -6.50 7.78
N VAL A 199 5.50 -6.10 7.04
CA VAL A 199 5.20 -4.69 6.76
C VAL A 199 3.88 -4.34 7.41
N LEU A 200 3.91 -3.64 8.54
CA LEU A 200 2.71 -3.15 9.21
C LEU A 200 2.09 -2.05 8.33
N THR A 201 0.87 -2.26 7.88
CA THR A 201 0.20 -1.36 6.94
C THR A 201 -1.20 -0.98 7.39
N GLY A 202 -1.66 0.17 6.93
CA GLY A 202 -3.00 0.68 7.17
C GLY A 202 -3.34 1.81 6.19
N ILE A 203 -4.57 2.24 6.19
CA ILE A 203 -5.01 3.41 5.44
C ILE A 203 -4.41 4.70 6.03
N HIS A 204 -4.32 4.75 7.34
CA HIS A 204 -3.63 5.82 8.08
C HIS A 204 -2.98 5.19 9.32
N LEU A 205 -1.86 4.49 9.10
CA LEU A 205 -1.18 3.68 10.11
C LEU A 205 -0.92 4.46 11.42
N SER A 206 -0.60 5.75 11.33
CA SER A 206 -0.40 6.63 12.48
C SER A 206 -1.65 6.81 13.37
N SER A 207 -2.82 6.34 12.93
CA SER A 207 -4.05 6.35 13.74
C SER A 207 -4.36 4.99 14.38
N TYR A 208 -3.45 4.01 14.27
CA TYR A 208 -3.64 2.74 14.97
C TYR A 208 -3.79 2.95 16.47
N GLY A 209 -4.79 2.32 17.05
CA GLY A 209 -5.06 2.35 18.48
C GLY A 209 -5.87 3.54 19.00
N ILE A 210 -6.12 4.59 18.18
CA ILE A 210 -6.89 5.78 18.64
C ILE A 210 -8.30 5.40 19.10
N ASP A 211 -8.91 4.40 18.45
CA ASP A 211 -10.27 3.92 18.74
C ASP A 211 -10.32 2.79 19.78
N THR A 212 -9.20 2.11 20.04
CA THR A 212 -9.10 0.97 20.96
C THR A 212 -8.34 1.29 22.25
N GLY A 213 -7.59 2.38 22.29
CA GLY A 213 -6.71 2.75 23.41
C GLY A 213 -5.33 2.09 23.37
N GLU A 214 -5.03 1.35 22.31
CA GLU A 214 -3.72 0.78 22.00
C GLU A 214 -2.80 1.83 21.35
N SER A 215 -1.54 1.50 21.07
CA SER A 215 -0.63 2.37 20.35
C SER A 215 0.20 1.65 19.29
N LEU A 216 0.55 2.37 18.22
CA LEU A 216 1.43 1.82 17.18
C LEU A 216 2.81 1.47 17.75
N LEU A 217 3.31 2.24 18.71
CA LEU A 217 4.60 1.96 19.37
C LEU A 217 4.55 0.63 20.11
N GLU A 218 3.52 0.40 20.91
CA GLU A 218 3.33 -0.87 21.62
C GLU A 218 3.22 -2.05 20.66
N LEU A 219 2.44 -1.91 19.58
CA LEU A 219 2.34 -2.93 18.55
C LEU A 219 3.73 -3.27 17.96
N ILE A 220 4.53 -2.26 17.59
CA ILE A 220 5.88 -2.47 17.04
C ILE A 220 6.76 -3.21 18.05
N GLN A 221 6.74 -2.83 19.33
CA GLN A 221 7.50 -3.46 20.39
C GLN A 221 7.11 -4.92 20.57
N LYS A 222 5.81 -5.23 20.57
CA LYS A 222 5.31 -6.61 20.69
C LYS A 222 5.64 -7.47 19.47
N VAL A 223 5.53 -6.93 18.26
CA VAL A 223 5.95 -7.63 17.04
C VAL A 223 7.47 -7.88 17.06
N HIS A 224 8.26 -6.95 17.63
CA HIS A 224 9.70 -7.13 17.77
C HIS A 224 10.07 -8.35 18.68
N GLU A 225 9.24 -8.69 19.66
CA GLU A 225 9.46 -9.84 20.55
C GLU A 225 9.28 -11.19 19.83
N ILE A 226 8.57 -11.24 18.69
CA ILE A 226 8.25 -12.49 18.00
C ILE A 226 9.49 -13.07 17.33
N ASP A 227 9.87 -14.31 17.72
CA ASP A 227 10.95 -15.05 17.07
C ASP A 227 10.60 -15.42 15.62
N GLY A 228 11.64 -15.57 14.76
CA GLY A 228 11.48 -15.87 13.34
C GLY A 228 11.46 -14.61 12.47
N ILE A 229 10.73 -13.57 12.85
CA ILE A 229 10.78 -12.27 12.16
C ILE A 229 12.13 -11.60 12.39
N LYS A 230 12.75 -11.11 11.31
CA LYS A 230 14.06 -10.44 11.31
C LYS A 230 13.95 -8.96 11.00
N ARG A 231 12.89 -8.54 10.30
CA ARG A 231 12.66 -7.16 9.88
C ARG A 231 11.22 -6.73 10.09
N ILE A 232 11.04 -5.52 10.60
CA ILE A 232 9.77 -4.84 10.75
C ILE A 232 9.84 -3.56 9.92
N ARG A 233 8.94 -3.41 8.97
CA ARG A 233 8.82 -2.22 8.15
C ARG A 233 7.47 -1.57 8.38
N LEU A 234 7.42 -0.24 8.32
CA LEU A 234 6.19 0.52 8.47
C LEU A 234 5.67 0.96 7.09
N GLY A 235 4.38 0.93 6.93
CA GLY A 235 3.70 1.61 5.83
C GLY A 235 3.77 3.13 5.98
N SER A 236 2.97 3.85 5.20
CA SER A 236 2.98 5.32 5.21
C SER A 236 2.56 5.90 6.57
N LEU A 237 3.36 6.85 7.05
CA LEU A 237 3.16 7.55 8.31
C LEU A 237 2.76 9.02 8.08
N GLU A 238 1.96 9.52 8.97
CA GLU A 238 1.72 10.96 9.09
C GLU A 238 2.78 11.55 10.02
N PRO A 239 3.41 12.69 9.67
CA PRO A 239 4.63 13.16 10.34
C PRO A 239 4.48 13.37 11.85
N ARG A 240 3.31 13.75 12.36
CA ARG A 240 3.09 14.06 13.79
C ARG A 240 3.25 12.86 14.72
N ILE A 241 3.21 11.60 14.20
CA ILE A 241 3.50 10.44 15.03
C ILE A 241 4.98 10.38 15.45
N ILE A 242 5.86 11.03 14.68
CA ILE A 242 7.30 11.07 14.95
C ILE A 242 7.55 12.05 16.12
N THR A 243 7.41 11.52 17.33
CA THR A 243 7.81 12.20 18.57
C THR A 243 9.20 11.74 18.99
N GLU A 244 9.83 12.47 19.94
CA GLU A 244 11.11 12.05 20.53
C GLU A 244 11.01 10.62 21.12
N GLU A 245 9.93 10.35 21.85
CA GLU A 245 9.64 9.04 22.45
C GLU A 245 9.51 7.97 21.36
N PHE A 246 8.71 8.21 20.33
CA PHE A 246 8.51 7.24 19.26
C PHE A 246 9.82 6.93 18.54
N ALA A 247 10.54 7.96 18.08
CA ALA A 247 11.78 7.80 17.32
C ALA A 247 12.88 7.10 18.14
N SER A 248 13.08 7.50 19.40
CA SER A 248 14.08 6.87 20.28
C SER A 248 13.73 5.43 20.61
N SER A 249 12.43 5.13 20.86
CA SER A 249 11.99 3.79 21.24
C SER A 249 12.10 2.78 20.09
N ILE A 250 11.80 3.19 18.85
CA ILE A 250 11.92 2.28 17.71
C ILE A 250 13.37 2.14 17.22
N ALA A 251 14.23 3.12 17.47
CA ALA A 251 15.63 3.08 17.04
C ALA A 251 16.47 2.03 17.80
N VAL A 252 16.08 1.67 19.01
CA VAL A 252 16.77 0.64 19.80
C VAL A 252 16.30 -0.78 19.45
N LEU A 253 15.35 -0.94 18.53
CA LEU A 253 14.82 -2.23 18.10
C LEU A 253 15.60 -2.76 16.88
N PRO A 254 16.46 -3.80 17.01
CA PRO A 254 17.31 -4.27 15.90
C PRO A 254 16.57 -4.75 14.66
N LYS A 255 15.29 -5.16 14.78
CA LYS A 255 14.46 -5.61 13.66
C LYS A 255 13.84 -4.44 12.89
N MET A 256 13.86 -3.21 13.45
CA MET A 256 13.26 -2.05 12.79
C MET A 256 14.05 -1.68 11.53
N CYS A 257 13.36 -1.53 10.41
CA CYS A 257 13.94 -1.05 9.17
C CYS A 257 14.04 0.49 9.19
N PRO A 258 15.23 1.09 8.98
CA PRO A 258 15.40 2.55 8.93
C PRO A 258 14.91 3.13 7.59
N HIS A 259 13.67 2.81 7.21
CA HIS A 259 12.96 3.30 6.05
C HIS A 259 11.61 3.87 6.47
N PHE A 260 11.40 5.15 6.24
CA PHE A 260 10.20 5.86 6.70
C PHE A 260 9.56 6.62 5.54
N HIS A 261 8.37 6.19 5.16
CA HIS A 261 7.55 6.94 4.22
C HIS A 261 6.68 7.92 5.00
N LEU A 262 7.05 9.23 4.97
CA LEU A 262 6.32 10.31 5.61
C LEU A 262 5.54 11.11 4.57
N SER A 263 4.22 11.17 4.69
CA SER A 263 3.35 11.85 3.72
C SER A 263 3.46 13.38 3.81
N LEU A 264 4.28 14.01 2.95
CA LEU A 264 4.47 15.47 2.89
C LEU A 264 3.31 16.17 2.16
N GLN A 265 3.01 15.74 0.97
CA GLN A 265 2.03 16.27 0.01
C GLN A 265 2.42 17.61 -0.64
N SER A 266 2.98 18.58 0.08
CA SER A 266 3.55 19.83 -0.44
C SER A 266 4.57 20.40 0.54
N GLY A 267 5.62 21.05 0.04
CA GLY A 267 6.59 21.79 0.86
C GLY A 267 6.19 23.23 1.15
N CYS A 268 5.04 23.70 0.66
CA CYS A 268 4.55 25.07 0.89
C CYS A 268 3.40 25.09 1.89
N ASN A 269 3.51 25.91 2.93
CA ASN A 269 2.52 26.02 4.00
C ASN A 269 1.14 26.49 3.51
N ALA A 270 1.09 27.41 2.53
CA ALA A 270 -0.18 27.87 1.97
C ALA A 270 -0.93 26.74 1.27
N THR A 271 -0.22 25.91 0.50
CA THR A 271 -0.78 24.72 -0.17
C THR A 271 -1.20 23.65 0.86
N LEU A 272 -0.37 23.34 1.87
CA LEU A 272 -0.71 22.43 2.96
C LEU A 272 -2.00 22.82 3.68
N LYS A 273 -2.18 24.11 3.96
CA LYS A 273 -3.41 24.66 4.56
C LYS A 273 -4.63 24.42 3.67
N ARG A 274 -4.54 24.68 2.36
CA ARG A 274 -5.62 24.39 1.41
C ARG A 274 -5.91 22.89 1.31
N MET A 275 -4.89 22.05 1.43
CA MET A 275 -5.01 20.58 1.49
C MET A 275 -5.64 20.08 2.79
N ASN A 276 -5.88 20.94 3.79
CA ASN A 276 -6.33 20.59 5.14
C ASN A 276 -5.34 19.66 5.86
N ARG A 277 -4.02 19.92 5.66
CA ARG A 277 -2.97 19.23 6.44
C ARG A 277 -2.82 19.94 7.79
N ARG A 278 -2.46 19.16 8.81
CA ARG A 278 -2.41 19.61 10.21
C ARG A 278 -0.97 19.76 10.72
N TYR A 279 -0.04 19.99 9.82
CA TYR A 279 1.38 20.27 10.10
C TYR A 279 1.88 21.32 9.11
N SER A 280 2.93 22.02 9.48
CA SER A 280 3.68 22.92 8.61
C SER A 280 4.89 22.23 7.97
N ALA A 281 5.50 22.88 6.98
CA ALA A 281 6.74 22.40 6.37
C ALA A 281 7.88 22.34 7.40
N GLU A 282 7.96 23.31 8.31
CA GLU A 282 8.94 23.38 9.38
C GLU A 282 8.77 22.21 10.37
N GLU A 283 7.55 21.96 10.83
CA GLU A 283 7.23 20.80 11.69
C GLU A 283 7.58 19.48 10.98
N TYR A 284 7.34 19.40 9.68
CA TYR A 284 7.72 18.21 8.90
C TYR A 284 9.24 18.03 8.87
N MET A 285 10.02 19.10 8.66
CA MET A 285 11.49 19.05 8.68
C MET A 285 12.00 18.57 10.04
N GLU A 286 11.46 19.11 11.14
CA GLU A 286 11.80 18.67 12.49
C GLU A 286 11.61 17.15 12.68
N LYS A 287 10.55 16.56 12.10
CA LYS A 287 10.32 15.10 12.17
C LYS A 287 11.34 14.32 11.37
N CYS A 288 11.76 14.84 10.22
CA CYS A 288 12.83 14.24 9.43
C CYS A 288 14.17 14.29 10.17
N ASP A 289 14.49 15.41 10.79
CA ASP A 289 15.72 15.60 11.55
C ASP A 289 15.73 14.72 12.82
N LEU A 290 14.56 14.56 13.45
CA LEU A 290 14.41 13.66 14.59
C LEU A 290 14.70 12.19 14.22
N LEU A 291 14.21 11.72 13.08
CA LEU A 291 14.56 10.39 12.58
C LEU A 291 16.06 10.26 12.27
N ARG A 292 16.68 11.29 11.67
CA ARG A 292 18.12 11.32 11.42
C ARG A 292 18.99 11.38 12.68
N LYS A 293 18.45 11.92 13.76
CA LYS A 293 19.10 11.94 15.08
C LYS A 293 19.26 10.53 15.66
N TYR A 294 18.23 9.69 15.48
CA TYR A 294 18.19 8.36 16.09
C TYR A 294 18.61 7.24 15.17
N PHE A 295 18.44 7.39 13.86
CA PHE A 295 18.82 6.38 12.86
C PHE A 295 19.99 6.85 12.03
N HIS A 296 20.94 5.96 11.82
CA HIS A 296 22.05 6.24 10.92
C HIS A 296 21.58 6.22 9.47
N ASN A 297 21.60 7.36 8.79
CA ASN A 297 21.28 7.52 7.37
C ASN A 297 19.93 6.85 6.95
N PRO A 298 18.81 7.14 7.63
CA PRO A 298 17.53 6.51 7.30
C PRO A 298 17.09 6.91 5.89
N ALA A 299 16.44 5.97 5.18
CA ALA A 299 15.79 6.26 3.92
C ALA A 299 14.46 6.95 4.20
N LEU A 300 14.39 8.25 3.91
CA LEU A 300 13.14 9.02 3.98
C LEU A 300 12.51 9.08 2.61
N THR A 301 11.26 8.66 2.50
CA THR A 301 10.49 8.71 1.26
C THR A 301 9.19 9.47 1.46
N THR A 302 8.61 10.00 0.39
CA THR A 302 7.38 10.81 0.50
C THR A 302 6.57 10.84 -0.77
N ASP A 303 5.29 11.24 -0.61
CA ASP A 303 4.40 11.63 -1.69
C ASP A 303 4.36 13.17 -1.81
N VAL A 304 4.37 13.69 -3.04
CA VAL A 304 4.18 15.12 -3.36
C VAL A 304 3.11 15.27 -4.43
N ILE A 305 2.14 16.15 -4.17
CA ILE A 305 1.09 16.50 -5.14
C ILE A 305 1.43 17.87 -5.73
N VAL A 306 1.57 17.94 -7.05
CA VAL A 306 1.80 19.18 -7.79
C VAL A 306 0.53 19.64 -8.51
N GLY A 307 0.38 20.95 -8.68
CA GLY A 307 -0.75 21.56 -9.35
C GLY A 307 -2.05 21.43 -8.57
N PHE A 308 -1.97 21.54 -7.25
CA PHE A 308 -3.14 21.64 -6.39
C PHE A 308 -3.91 22.93 -6.67
N PRO A 309 -5.26 23.00 -6.53
CA PRO A 309 -6.02 24.23 -6.78
C PRO A 309 -5.44 25.44 -6.05
N GLY A 310 -5.23 26.54 -6.78
CA GLY A 310 -4.63 27.77 -6.30
C GLY A 310 -3.12 27.71 -6.02
N GLU A 311 -2.40 26.66 -6.41
CA GLU A 311 -0.94 26.60 -6.26
C GLU A 311 -0.29 27.56 -7.25
N THR A 312 0.34 28.64 -6.76
CA THR A 312 1.05 29.62 -7.60
C THR A 312 2.42 29.07 -8.04
N GLN A 313 3.13 29.84 -8.89
CA GLN A 313 4.48 29.47 -9.31
C GLN A 313 5.47 29.62 -8.13
N GLU A 314 5.26 30.61 -7.27
CA GLU A 314 6.06 30.85 -6.07
C GLU A 314 5.86 29.72 -5.05
N GLU A 315 4.63 29.29 -4.81
CA GLU A 315 4.32 28.17 -3.92
C GLU A 315 4.91 26.83 -4.42
N PHE A 316 4.88 26.62 -5.74
CA PHE A 316 5.57 25.46 -6.34
C PHE A 316 7.08 25.54 -6.16
N ALA A 317 7.69 26.71 -6.35
CA ALA A 317 9.12 26.92 -6.16
C ALA A 317 9.52 26.69 -4.68
N GLU A 318 8.73 27.20 -3.72
CA GLU A 318 8.90 26.94 -2.29
C GLU A 318 8.85 25.44 -1.97
N SER A 319 7.88 24.72 -2.58
CA SER A 319 7.76 23.26 -2.41
C SER A 319 8.95 22.50 -3.00
N MET A 320 9.47 22.93 -4.15
CA MET A 320 10.69 22.38 -4.76
C MET A 320 11.91 22.56 -3.85
N ASP A 321 12.13 23.79 -3.34
CA ASP A 321 13.24 24.11 -2.43
C ASP A 321 13.15 23.29 -1.14
N PHE A 322 11.96 23.15 -0.59
CA PHE A 322 11.72 22.33 0.59
C PHE A 322 12.07 20.85 0.37
N VAL A 323 11.61 20.24 -0.74
CA VAL A 323 11.93 18.85 -1.10
C VAL A 323 13.44 18.69 -1.28
N ASP A 324 14.12 19.66 -1.91
CA ASP A 324 15.57 19.65 -2.07
C ASP A 324 16.31 19.67 -0.71
N ARG A 325 15.88 20.54 0.21
CA ARG A 325 16.45 20.65 1.56
C ARG A 325 16.24 19.44 2.45
N VAL A 326 15.02 18.82 2.40
CA VAL A 326 14.73 17.59 3.16
C VAL A 326 15.65 16.46 2.72
N ASN A 327 16.05 16.42 1.45
CA ASN A 327 16.97 15.41 0.92
C ASN A 327 16.42 13.99 1.08
N PHE A 328 15.28 13.73 0.46
CA PHE A 328 14.66 12.41 0.45
C PHE A 328 15.50 11.37 -0.32
N TYR A 329 15.37 10.11 0.07
CA TYR A 329 15.82 8.99 -0.75
C TYR A 329 14.93 8.87 -2.00
N GLU A 330 13.61 8.82 -1.82
CA GLU A 330 12.67 8.64 -2.93
C GLU A 330 11.45 9.55 -2.76
N THR A 331 10.95 10.07 -3.88
CA THR A 331 9.74 10.89 -3.91
C THR A 331 8.77 10.38 -4.96
N HIS A 332 7.52 10.16 -4.57
CA HIS A 332 6.45 9.80 -5.50
C HIS A 332 5.66 11.05 -5.86
N ILE A 333 5.73 11.44 -7.12
CA ILE A 333 5.16 12.69 -7.61
C ILE A 333 3.82 12.43 -8.29
N PHE A 334 2.79 13.11 -7.80
CA PHE A 334 1.42 13.00 -8.32
C PHE A 334 0.95 14.36 -8.83
N LYS A 335 0.40 14.38 -10.03
CA LYS A 335 -0.42 15.51 -10.46
C LYS A 335 -1.74 15.50 -9.71
N TYR A 336 -2.17 16.63 -9.19
CA TYR A 336 -3.48 16.71 -8.55
C TYR A 336 -4.58 16.13 -9.46
N SER A 337 -5.30 15.15 -8.94
CA SER A 337 -6.40 14.47 -9.63
C SER A 337 -7.73 14.90 -9.02
N ARG A 338 -8.54 15.62 -9.79
CA ARG A 338 -9.86 16.11 -9.36
C ARG A 338 -10.80 14.93 -9.07
N ARG A 339 -11.23 14.78 -7.82
CA ARG A 339 -12.10 13.68 -7.36
C ARG A 339 -13.47 14.19 -6.98
N ALA A 340 -14.51 13.75 -7.69
CA ALA A 340 -15.90 14.10 -7.36
C ALA A 340 -16.20 13.74 -5.89
N GLY A 341 -16.93 14.59 -5.20
CA GLY A 341 -17.26 14.44 -3.79
C GLY A 341 -16.20 14.97 -2.81
N THR A 342 -15.01 15.38 -3.28
CA THR A 342 -14.00 16.03 -2.43
C THR A 342 -14.09 17.54 -2.44
N LYS A 343 -13.66 18.20 -1.35
CA LYS A 343 -13.65 19.66 -1.26
C LYS A 343 -12.79 20.31 -2.34
N ALA A 344 -11.61 19.74 -2.63
CA ALA A 344 -10.70 20.27 -3.63
C ALA A 344 -11.27 20.21 -5.05
N ALA A 345 -12.21 19.32 -5.34
CA ALA A 345 -12.82 19.22 -6.66
C ALA A 345 -13.65 20.46 -7.05
N VAL A 346 -14.14 21.22 -6.08
CA VAL A 346 -14.98 22.41 -6.28
C VAL A 346 -14.25 23.71 -5.92
N MET A 347 -12.97 23.63 -5.51
CA MET A 347 -12.15 24.83 -5.27
C MET A 347 -11.98 25.62 -6.59
N PRO A 348 -11.93 26.95 -6.51
CA PRO A 348 -11.53 27.80 -7.64
C PRO A 348 -10.07 27.56 -8.04
N ASP A 349 -9.62 28.20 -9.10
CA ASP A 349 -8.22 28.25 -9.53
C ASP A 349 -7.62 26.86 -9.79
N GLN A 350 -8.39 26.00 -10.44
CA GLN A 350 -7.92 24.67 -10.92
C GLN A 350 -6.75 24.86 -11.88
N ILE A 351 -5.64 24.18 -11.62
CA ILE A 351 -4.43 24.31 -12.45
C ILE A 351 -4.58 23.53 -13.75
N PRO A 352 -4.25 24.14 -14.91
CA PRO A 352 -4.24 23.47 -16.21
C PRO A 352 -3.31 22.24 -16.24
N GLU A 353 -3.65 21.26 -17.09
CA GLU A 353 -2.92 19.99 -17.12
C GLU A 353 -1.48 20.14 -17.65
N GLU A 354 -1.25 21.12 -18.54
CA GLU A 354 0.07 21.45 -19.07
C GLU A 354 1.00 21.92 -17.94
N ILE A 355 0.50 22.82 -17.08
CA ILE A 355 1.26 23.33 -15.92
C ILE A 355 1.53 22.22 -14.90
N LYS A 356 0.55 21.35 -14.62
CA LYS A 356 0.75 20.18 -13.78
C LYS A 356 1.83 19.26 -14.35
N SER A 357 1.83 19.04 -15.66
CA SER A 357 2.81 18.18 -16.32
C SER A 357 4.22 18.75 -16.24
N GLU A 358 4.36 20.07 -16.46
CA GLU A 358 5.64 20.77 -16.31
C GLU A 358 6.17 20.68 -14.87
N ARG A 359 5.32 20.98 -13.87
CA ARG A 359 5.69 20.91 -12.45
C ARG A 359 6.07 19.48 -12.05
N SER A 360 5.30 18.50 -12.52
CA SER A 360 5.57 17.08 -12.26
C SER A 360 6.93 16.67 -12.81
N ALA A 361 7.28 17.06 -14.05
CA ALA A 361 8.57 16.73 -14.65
C ALA A 361 9.74 17.31 -13.85
N LYS A 362 9.65 18.58 -13.44
CA LYS A 362 10.70 19.24 -12.63
C LYS A 362 10.87 18.56 -11.25
N MET A 363 9.77 18.23 -10.58
CA MET A 363 9.82 17.57 -9.27
C MET A 363 10.36 16.14 -9.37
N ILE A 364 10.03 15.40 -10.44
CA ILE A 364 10.56 14.06 -10.73
C ILE A 364 12.09 14.12 -10.97
N GLU A 365 12.55 15.09 -11.76
CA GLU A 365 13.98 15.30 -12.00
C GLU A 365 14.74 15.56 -10.70
N LEU A 366 14.20 16.40 -9.82
CA LEU A 366 14.76 16.61 -8.49
C LEU A 366 14.80 15.32 -7.69
N GLY A 367 13.70 14.54 -7.67
CA GLY A 367 13.62 13.26 -6.99
C GLY A 367 14.69 12.28 -7.46
N HIS A 368 14.87 12.11 -8.76
CA HIS A 368 15.90 11.23 -9.32
C HIS A 368 17.32 11.64 -8.92
N ARG A 369 17.63 12.95 -8.89
CA ARG A 369 18.93 13.42 -8.41
C ARG A 369 19.19 13.05 -6.94
N LYS A 370 18.15 13.18 -6.09
CA LYS A 370 18.25 12.84 -4.66
C LYS A 370 18.38 11.34 -4.45
N GLN A 371 17.60 10.54 -5.17
CA GLN A 371 17.69 9.09 -5.15
C GLN A 371 19.10 8.61 -5.51
N LYS A 372 19.62 9.06 -6.64
CA LYS A 372 20.98 8.74 -7.07
C LYS A 372 22.04 9.11 -6.03
N ALA A 373 21.95 10.32 -5.46
CA ALA A 373 22.87 10.76 -4.42
C ALA A 373 22.80 9.92 -3.13
N TYR A 374 21.61 9.42 -2.78
CA TYR A 374 21.44 8.50 -1.65
C TYR A 374 22.09 7.13 -1.95
N GLU A 375 21.84 6.59 -3.12
CA GLU A 375 22.34 5.28 -3.56
C GLU A 375 23.88 5.27 -3.71
N GLU A 376 24.48 6.34 -4.22
CA GLU A 376 25.93 6.49 -4.32
C GLU A 376 26.63 6.39 -2.95
N ARG A 377 25.96 6.70 -1.84
CA ARG A 377 26.52 6.53 -0.49
C ARG A 377 26.69 5.06 -0.08
N LEU A 378 25.99 4.15 -0.76
CA LEU A 378 26.12 2.72 -0.49
C LEU A 378 27.37 2.11 -1.12
N LEU A 379 28.00 2.77 -2.09
CA LEU A 379 29.22 2.29 -2.74
C LEU A 379 30.34 2.06 -1.71
N GLY A 380 30.98 0.92 -1.81
CA GLY A 380 32.04 0.48 -0.91
C GLY A 380 31.54 -0.08 0.43
N THR A 381 30.23 0.02 0.73
CA THR A 381 29.63 -0.52 1.98
C THR A 381 29.17 -1.96 1.79
N THR A 382 28.95 -2.67 2.91
CA THR A 382 28.30 -3.98 2.93
C THR A 382 26.89 -3.83 3.49
N GLN A 383 25.88 -4.26 2.71
CA GLN A 383 24.48 -4.17 3.06
C GLN A 383 23.88 -5.55 3.33
N GLU A 384 23.07 -5.67 4.39
CA GLU A 384 22.25 -6.85 4.60
C GLU A 384 21.02 -6.76 3.67
N VAL A 385 20.91 -7.71 2.75
CA VAL A 385 19.85 -7.78 1.74
C VAL A 385 18.96 -9.00 2.01
N LEU A 386 17.65 -8.80 2.09
CA LEU A 386 16.68 -9.90 2.03
C LEU A 386 16.43 -10.20 0.54
N MET A 387 16.92 -11.36 0.09
CA MET A 387 16.77 -11.80 -1.30
C MET A 387 15.33 -12.26 -1.56
N GLU A 388 14.76 -11.89 -2.71
CA GLU A 388 13.35 -12.07 -3.02
C GLU A 388 13.12 -12.96 -4.23
N GLU A 389 13.68 -12.58 -5.36
CA GLU A 389 13.43 -13.25 -6.64
C GLU A 389 14.69 -13.33 -7.51
N ALA A 390 14.66 -14.20 -8.48
CA ALA A 390 15.65 -14.25 -9.56
C ALA A 390 15.14 -13.42 -10.75
N VAL A 391 16.02 -12.56 -11.28
CA VAL A 391 15.78 -11.77 -12.49
C VAL A 391 16.81 -12.12 -13.54
N GLU A 392 16.35 -12.57 -14.70
CA GLU A 392 17.21 -12.85 -15.85
C GLU A 392 17.44 -11.56 -16.65
N THR A 393 18.70 -11.24 -16.89
CA THR A 393 19.14 -10.08 -17.68
C THR A 393 20.06 -10.54 -18.81
N GLU A 394 20.41 -9.64 -19.73
CA GLU A 394 21.38 -9.93 -20.79
C GLU A 394 22.75 -10.38 -20.24
N ASP A 395 23.12 -9.92 -19.05
CA ASP A 395 24.38 -10.23 -18.39
C ASP A 395 24.36 -11.51 -17.52
N GLY A 396 23.22 -12.17 -17.40
CA GLY A 396 23.01 -13.38 -16.60
C GLY A 396 21.92 -13.28 -15.53
N ILE A 397 21.90 -14.24 -14.61
CA ILE A 397 20.90 -14.31 -13.54
C ILE A 397 21.37 -13.51 -12.35
N TYR A 398 20.49 -12.61 -11.89
CA TYR A 398 20.65 -11.84 -10.66
C TYR A 398 19.60 -12.26 -9.63
N GLN A 399 20.07 -12.59 -8.43
CA GLN A 399 19.18 -12.65 -7.27
C GLN A 399 18.99 -11.23 -6.75
N VAL A 400 17.77 -10.74 -6.72
CA VAL A 400 17.46 -9.38 -6.29
C VAL A 400 16.71 -9.37 -4.95
N GLY A 401 16.93 -8.32 -4.18
CA GLY A 401 16.28 -8.15 -2.89
C GLY A 401 16.46 -6.75 -2.35
N HIS A 402 15.94 -6.47 -1.17
CA HIS A 402 15.99 -5.14 -0.58
C HIS A 402 16.85 -5.08 0.69
N THR A 403 17.56 -3.96 0.85
CA THR A 403 18.21 -3.60 2.11
C THR A 403 17.16 -3.22 3.18
N LYS A 404 17.61 -2.97 4.41
CA LYS A 404 16.73 -2.42 5.45
C LYS A 404 16.18 -1.04 5.08
N GLU A 405 16.95 -0.24 4.36
CA GLU A 405 16.59 1.09 3.84
C GLU A 405 15.69 1.02 2.60
N TYR A 406 15.37 -0.18 2.13
CA TYR A 406 14.52 -0.44 0.96
C TYR A 406 15.18 -0.17 -0.39
N VAL A 407 16.51 -0.14 -0.46
CA VAL A 407 17.22 -0.07 -1.73
C VAL A 407 17.27 -1.47 -2.35
N LYS A 408 16.87 -1.59 -3.61
CA LYS A 408 16.86 -2.87 -4.33
C LYS A 408 18.28 -3.19 -4.84
N ILE A 409 18.81 -4.32 -4.43
CA ILE A 409 20.17 -4.77 -4.75
C ILE A 409 20.12 -6.08 -5.52
N GLY A 410 20.92 -6.19 -6.58
CA GLY A 410 21.16 -7.41 -7.35
C GLY A 410 22.50 -8.05 -7.02
N LEU A 411 22.51 -9.35 -6.80
CA LEU A 411 23.69 -10.19 -6.67
C LEU A 411 23.72 -11.18 -7.84
N LYS A 412 24.77 -11.12 -8.68
CA LYS A 412 24.92 -12.02 -9.82
C LYS A 412 25.28 -13.43 -9.34
N THR A 413 24.34 -14.35 -9.41
CA THR A 413 24.53 -15.77 -9.05
C THR A 413 23.38 -16.61 -9.61
N GLU A 414 23.68 -17.89 -9.90
CA GLU A 414 22.69 -18.90 -10.29
C GLU A 414 22.07 -19.63 -9.07
N GLU A 415 22.64 -19.43 -7.88
CA GLU A 415 22.12 -20.02 -6.64
C GLU A 415 20.78 -19.37 -6.29
N ASN A 416 19.77 -20.17 -5.99
CA ASN A 416 18.48 -19.64 -5.48
C ASN A 416 18.67 -19.14 -4.03
N LEU A 417 18.60 -17.82 -3.85
CA LEU A 417 18.73 -17.16 -2.56
C LEU A 417 17.41 -16.63 -2.00
N SER A 418 16.26 -16.94 -2.64
CA SER A 418 14.96 -16.46 -2.21
C SER A 418 14.73 -16.68 -0.69
N ASN A 419 14.20 -15.65 -0.03
CA ASN A 419 13.96 -15.61 1.41
C ASN A 419 15.23 -15.80 2.29
N GLN A 420 16.41 -15.48 1.78
CA GLN A 420 17.66 -15.52 2.55
C GLN A 420 18.18 -14.10 2.82
N LEU A 421 18.68 -13.87 4.02
CA LEU A 421 19.44 -12.66 4.36
C LEU A 421 20.90 -12.87 3.94
N LYS A 422 21.42 -11.99 3.11
CA LYS A 422 22.80 -12.02 2.61
C LYS A 422 23.49 -10.67 2.83
N ASN A 423 24.74 -10.71 3.26
CA ASN A 423 25.57 -9.53 3.30
C ASN A 423 26.20 -9.34 1.92
N VAL A 424 25.82 -8.26 1.22
CA VAL A 424 26.28 -7.92 -0.13
C VAL A 424 27.14 -6.67 -0.08
N LYS A 425 28.36 -6.76 -0.55
CA LYS A 425 29.23 -5.59 -0.74
C LYS A 425 28.82 -4.88 -2.03
N ILE A 426 28.52 -3.60 -1.94
CA ILE A 426 28.11 -2.78 -3.07
C ILE A 426 29.38 -2.20 -3.72
N GLU A 427 29.81 -2.79 -4.81
CA GLU A 427 31.05 -2.40 -5.49
C GLU A 427 30.80 -1.48 -6.70
N ASP A 428 29.60 -1.60 -7.31
CA ASP A 428 29.21 -0.85 -8.50
C ASP A 428 27.73 -0.44 -8.40
N THR A 429 27.39 0.72 -8.96
CA THR A 429 26.01 1.20 -9.10
C THR A 429 25.12 0.26 -9.91
N LYS A 430 25.68 -0.57 -10.78
CA LYS A 430 24.93 -1.62 -11.52
C LYS A 430 24.31 -2.67 -10.64
N GLN A 431 24.77 -2.82 -9.39
CA GLN A 431 24.16 -3.70 -8.41
C GLN A 431 22.88 -3.08 -7.80
N ILE A 432 22.66 -1.78 -7.97
CA ILE A 432 21.44 -1.09 -7.54
C ILE A 432 20.43 -1.18 -8.69
N ILE A 433 19.32 -1.84 -8.46
CA ILE A 433 18.31 -2.18 -9.47
C ILE A 433 17.14 -1.23 -9.34
N HIS A 434 16.64 -0.70 -10.46
CA HIS A 434 15.50 0.23 -10.50
C HIS A 434 14.23 -0.39 -11.08
#